data_28feb64b220e3471f2d99578bac23cdb
#
_entry.id   28feb64b220e3471f2d99578bac23cdb
#
_cell.length_a   1.000
_cell.length_b   1.000
_cell.length_c   1.000
_cell.angle_alpha   90.00
_cell.angle_beta   90.00
_cell.angle_gamma   90.00
#
_symmetry.space_group_name_H-M   'P 1'
#
loop_
_entity.id
_entity.type
_entity.pdbx_description
1 polymer ?
#
loop_
_entity_poly.entity_id
_entity_poly.type
_entity_poly.pdbx_seq_one_letter_code
_entity_poly.pdbx_strand_id
1 'polypeptide(L)'
;MEISSSGSKQKSGKTNYQLLLIASLSKEIESARKLDSEKLAAEIRTVGFSCQHCGKCCQRAFGDNRVVIIPPEIERIREFTGLSKLEVAGPFVPETFQPDELDGEENSTEVFSGASEENEDSFFTEFLELFQENIDCEGNIHTFGWTLRRKRNWDCIFLEKGTRRCRAYPVRPMLCRTYPFYLEGLKLHTCECEGLRCPISVEDSRKLAENLLFRYISELEDMLAMYEKYVDFMRDEKGLELAKESLEKGTCTYIVHDSTGITKIIE
;
A
#
# COMPACT_ATOMS: atom_id res chain seq x y z
N MET A 1 17.25 -51.37 14.10
CA MET A 1 18.13 -50.28 13.63
C MET A 1 17.24 -49.10 13.28
N GLU A 2 17.00 -48.24 14.24
CA GLU A 2 16.25 -47.02 14.07
C GLU A 2 17.22 -45.94 13.57
N ILE A 3 16.91 -45.38 12.39
CA ILE A 3 17.63 -44.23 11.86
C ILE A 3 16.81 -42.99 12.24
N SER A 4 17.23 -42.34 13.31
CA SER A 4 16.69 -41.04 13.71
C SER A 4 17.23 -39.97 12.76
N SER A 5 16.40 -39.47 11.87
CA SER A 5 16.68 -38.25 11.10
C SER A 5 16.46 -37.02 11.98
N SER A 6 17.52 -36.48 12.54
CA SER A 6 17.52 -35.18 13.17
C SER A 6 17.44 -34.09 12.10
N GLY A 7 16.22 -33.62 11.82
CA GLY A 7 16.00 -32.43 11.03
C GLY A 7 16.55 -31.20 11.77
N SER A 8 17.73 -30.76 11.39
CA SER A 8 18.28 -29.47 11.84
C SER A 8 17.39 -28.34 11.35
N LYS A 9 16.60 -27.73 12.24
CA LYS A 9 15.97 -26.45 11.99
C LYS A 9 17.09 -25.42 11.79
N GLN A 10 17.43 -25.17 10.56
CA GLN A 10 18.29 -24.05 10.19
C GLN A 10 17.56 -22.77 10.61
N LYS A 11 18.04 -22.10 11.64
CA LYS A 11 17.67 -20.73 11.93
C LYS A 11 18.20 -19.89 10.77
N SER A 12 17.35 -19.56 9.82
CA SER A 12 17.66 -18.61 8.76
C SER A 12 17.96 -17.26 9.42
N GLY A 13 19.23 -16.88 9.46
CA GLY A 13 19.65 -15.55 9.86
C GLY A 13 19.23 -14.56 8.77
N LYS A 14 19.11 -13.26 9.14
CA LYS A 14 18.84 -12.20 8.17
C LYS A 14 19.92 -12.15 7.10
N THR A 15 19.53 -11.90 5.86
CA THR A 15 20.47 -11.69 4.75
C THR A 15 21.26 -10.39 4.95
N ASN A 16 22.44 -10.28 4.32
CA ASN A 16 23.20 -9.03 4.33
C ASN A 16 22.39 -7.85 3.79
N TYR A 17 21.57 -8.08 2.77
CA TYR A 17 20.67 -7.06 2.22
C TYR A 17 19.65 -6.57 3.25
N GLN A 18 19.00 -7.47 3.98
CA GLN A 18 18.06 -7.10 5.06
C GLN A 18 18.74 -6.29 6.15
N LEU A 19 19.95 -6.66 6.55
CA LEU A 19 20.71 -5.92 7.57
C LEU A 19 21.07 -4.51 7.09
N LEU A 20 21.47 -4.34 5.84
CA LEU A 20 21.75 -3.02 5.24
C LEU A 20 20.47 -2.17 5.16
N LEU A 21 19.36 -2.75 4.78
CA LEU A 21 18.07 -2.06 4.71
C LEU A 21 17.61 -1.59 6.09
N ILE A 22 17.68 -2.45 7.11
CA ILE A 22 17.37 -2.12 8.51
C ILE A 22 18.25 -0.96 9.00
N ALA A 23 19.55 -1.02 8.73
CA ALA A 23 20.48 0.05 9.10
C ALA A 23 20.17 1.37 8.39
N SER A 24 19.82 1.32 7.10
CA SER A 24 19.42 2.49 6.32
C SER A 24 18.15 3.13 6.86
N LEU A 25 17.11 2.33 7.10
CA LEU A 25 15.84 2.80 7.68
C LEU A 25 16.05 3.44 9.05
N SER A 26 16.83 2.80 9.93
CA SER A 26 17.14 3.34 11.25
C SER A 26 17.83 4.71 11.16
N LYS A 27 18.79 4.86 10.26
CA LYS A 27 19.49 6.14 10.02
C LYS A 27 18.54 7.20 9.46
N GLU A 28 17.63 6.83 8.58
CA GLU A 28 16.66 7.75 7.99
C GLU A 28 15.66 8.24 9.03
N ILE A 29 15.17 7.34 9.90
CA ILE A 29 14.31 7.69 11.06
C ILE A 29 15.02 8.69 11.97
N GLU A 30 16.28 8.44 12.34
CA GLU A 30 17.05 9.36 13.17
C GLU A 30 17.22 10.75 12.52
N SER A 31 17.38 10.78 11.22
CA SER A 31 17.51 12.02 10.45
C SER A 31 16.17 12.75 10.33
N ALA A 32 15.09 12.01 10.10
CA ALA A 32 13.73 12.56 10.04
C ALA A 32 13.31 13.21 11.36
N ARG A 33 13.66 12.60 12.50
CA ARG A 33 13.39 13.16 13.85
C ARG A 33 14.12 14.47 14.13
N LYS A 34 15.15 14.81 13.36
CA LYS A 34 15.92 16.06 13.48
C LYS A 34 15.44 17.14 12.51
N LEU A 35 14.46 16.84 11.64
CA LEU A 35 13.92 17.84 10.73
C LEU A 35 13.21 18.95 11.50
N ASP A 36 13.45 20.18 11.07
CA ASP A 36 12.80 21.37 11.62
C ASP A 36 11.40 21.53 11.04
N SER A 37 10.39 21.30 11.87
CA SER A 37 8.98 21.40 11.47
C SER A 37 8.58 22.83 11.08
N GLU A 38 9.18 23.87 11.67
CA GLU A 38 8.90 25.28 11.30
C GLU A 38 9.46 25.61 9.91
N LYS A 39 10.64 25.08 9.58
CA LYS A 39 11.20 25.20 8.24
C LYS A 39 10.32 24.49 7.21
N LEU A 40 9.90 23.26 7.51
CA LEU A 40 8.98 22.52 6.65
C LEU A 40 7.64 23.26 6.48
N ALA A 41 7.10 23.83 7.55
CA ALA A 41 5.89 24.65 7.48
C ALA A 41 6.08 25.90 6.60
N ALA A 42 7.28 26.50 6.62
CA ALA A 42 7.59 27.63 5.74
C ALA A 42 7.65 27.22 4.27
N GLU A 43 8.23 26.06 3.97
CA GLU A 43 8.25 25.50 2.61
C GLU A 43 6.82 25.21 2.12
N ILE A 44 5.96 24.58 2.96
CA ILE A 44 4.54 24.35 2.65
C ILE A 44 3.81 25.67 2.37
N ARG A 45 4.07 26.74 3.14
CA ARG A 45 3.49 28.06 2.88
C ARG A 45 3.93 28.64 1.54
N THR A 46 5.18 28.42 1.16
CA THR A 46 5.70 28.88 -0.14
C THR A 46 4.99 28.20 -1.30
N VAL A 47 4.71 26.89 -1.17
CA VAL A 47 3.90 26.15 -2.14
C VAL A 47 2.45 26.63 -2.13
N GLY A 48 1.88 26.82 -0.94
CA GLY A 48 0.47 27.14 -0.71
C GLY A 48 -0.46 25.97 -0.94
N PHE A 49 -1.48 25.81 -0.07
CA PHE A 49 -2.45 24.73 -0.20
C PHE A 49 -3.73 25.02 0.57
N SER A 50 -4.86 24.72 -0.10
CA SER A 50 -6.17 24.64 0.56
C SER A 50 -7.00 23.53 -0.06
N CYS A 51 -7.41 22.54 0.73
CA CYS A 51 -8.21 21.42 0.24
C CYS A 51 -9.57 21.91 -0.30
N GLN A 52 -9.84 21.63 -1.57
CA GLN A 52 -11.09 22.02 -2.26
C GLN A 52 -12.24 21.03 -2.02
N HIS A 53 -12.01 19.97 -1.25
CA HIS A 53 -12.97 18.87 -1.02
C HIS A 53 -13.58 18.28 -2.31
N CYS A 54 -12.84 18.34 -3.42
CA CYS A 54 -13.31 17.91 -4.75
C CYS A 54 -13.39 16.38 -4.89
N GLY A 55 -12.75 15.61 -4.00
CA GLY A 55 -12.73 14.15 -4.03
C GLY A 55 -11.87 13.52 -5.13
N LYS A 56 -11.22 14.33 -5.98
CA LYS A 56 -10.43 13.83 -7.12
C LYS A 56 -9.27 12.92 -6.73
N CYS A 57 -8.60 13.18 -5.60
CA CYS A 57 -7.57 12.31 -5.04
C CYS A 57 -8.13 10.93 -4.60
N CYS A 58 -9.44 10.81 -4.37
CA CYS A 58 -10.11 9.55 -4.05
C CYS A 58 -10.65 8.83 -5.29
N GLN A 59 -10.65 9.47 -6.46
CA GLN A 59 -11.24 9.02 -7.72
C GLN A 59 -10.20 8.70 -8.80
N ARG A 60 -8.92 8.58 -8.46
CA ARG A 60 -7.84 8.32 -9.42
C ARG A 60 -7.67 9.41 -10.51
N ALA A 61 -8.19 10.62 -10.29
CA ALA A 61 -8.10 11.70 -11.27
C ALA A 61 -6.65 12.19 -11.53
N PHE A 62 -5.71 11.87 -10.64
CA PHE A 62 -4.30 12.26 -10.69
C PHE A 62 -3.36 11.04 -10.80
N GLY A 63 -3.80 9.96 -11.44
CA GLY A 63 -3.04 8.72 -11.57
C GLY A 63 -3.28 7.75 -10.41
N ASP A 64 -2.24 7.04 -9.97
CA ASP A 64 -2.36 6.06 -8.88
C ASP A 64 -2.88 6.71 -7.59
N ASN A 65 -4.03 6.24 -7.12
CA ASN A 65 -4.67 6.71 -5.89
C ASN A 65 -4.61 5.67 -4.77
N ARG A 66 -3.73 4.69 -4.85
CA ARG A 66 -3.53 3.74 -3.76
C ARG A 66 -3.07 4.47 -2.51
N VAL A 67 -3.75 4.19 -1.42
CA VAL A 67 -3.44 4.76 -0.11
C VAL A 67 -2.81 3.66 0.73
N VAL A 68 -1.48 3.71 0.87
CA VAL A 68 -0.76 2.85 1.81
C VAL A 68 -1.20 3.20 3.21
N ILE A 69 -1.48 2.18 4.03
CA ILE A 69 -1.90 2.31 5.42
C ILE A 69 -1.17 1.32 6.30
N ILE A 70 -0.84 1.73 7.50
CA ILE A 70 -0.15 0.90 8.50
C ILE A 70 -1.16 0.28 9.49
N PRO A 71 -0.83 -0.82 10.18
CA PRO A 71 -1.75 -1.52 11.07
C PRO A 71 -2.50 -0.64 12.09
N PRO A 72 -1.88 0.35 12.77
CA PRO A 72 -2.61 1.23 13.69
C PRO A 72 -3.68 2.09 13.01
N GLU A 73 -3.51 2.44 11.74
CA GLU A 73 -4.51 3.17 10.99
C GLU A 73 -5.69 2.31 10.61
N ILE A 74 -5.42 1.04 10.24
CA ILE A 74 -6.47 0.06 9.95
C ILE A 74 -7.35 -0.10 11.16
N GLU A 75 -6.78 -0.30 12.35
CA GLU A 75 -7.57 -0.46 13.59
C GLU A 75 -8.40 0.79 13.90
N ARG A 76 -7.84 1.99 13.80
CA ARG A 76 -8.58 3.24 14.01
C ARG A 76 -9.75 3.40 13.04
N ILE A 77 -9.57 3.01 11.78
CA ILE A 77 -10.64 3.07 10.77
C ILE A 77 -11.70 2.03 11.06
N ARG A 78 -11.31 0.81 11.46
CA ARG A 78 -12.22 -0.27 11.86
C ARG A 78 -13.10 0.12 13.05
N GLU A 79 -12.50 0.65 14.09
CA GLU A 79 -13.22 1.13 15.29
C GLU A 79 -14.26 2.19 14.94
N PHE A 80 -13.93 3.11 14.04
CA PHE A 80 -14.84 4.17 13.64
C PHE A 80 -15.96 3.70 12.71
N THR A 81 -15.67 2.76 11.80
CA THR A 81 -16.58 2.36 10.73
C THR A 81 -17.37 1.09 11.03
N GLY A 82 -16.89 0.27 11.96
CA GLY A 82 -17.43 -1.07 12.24
C GLY A 82 -17.08 -2.13 11.19
N LEU A 83 -16.26 -1.80 10.20
CA LEU A 83 -15.82 -2.72 9.15
C LEU A 83 -14.74 -3.68 9.65
N SER A 84 -14.63 -4.86 9.05
CA SER A 84 -13.53 -5.80 9.27
C SER A 84 -12.22 -5.30 8.69
N LYS A 85 -11.08 -5.92 9.08
CA LYS A 85 -9.75 -5.58 8.53
C LYS A 85 -9.74 -5.68 7.00
N LEU A 86 -10.29 -6.76 6.45
CA LEU A 86 -10.25 -7.02 5.01
C LEU A 86 -11.25 -6.19 4.19
N GLU A 87 -12.29 -5.64 4.82
CA GLU A 87 -13.16 -4.64 4.20
C GLU A 87 -12.50 -3.26 4.15
N VAL A 88 -11.61 -2.95 5.09
CA VAL A 88 -10.86 -1.68 5.13
C VAL A 88 -9.61 -1.75 4.27
N ALA A 89 -8.86 -2.85 4.34
CA ALA A 89 -7.53 -2.98 3.77
C ALA A 89 -7.37 -4.25 2.93
N GLY A 90 -6.63 -4.15 1.84
CA GLY A 90 -6.17 -5.27 1.04
C GLY A 90 -4.64 -5.33 0.97
N PRO A 91 -4.08 -6.42 0.42
CA PRO A 91 -2.65 -6.53 0.20
C PRO A 91 -2.14 -5.40 -0.71
N PHE A 92 -0.89 -4.97 -0.49
CA PHE A 92 -0.26 -4.04 -1.42
C PHE A 92 0.21 -4.81 -2.66
N VAL A 93 -0.55 -4.73 -3.72
CA VAL A 93 -0.20 -5.28 -5.03
C VAL A 93 -0.06 -4.15 -6.06
N PRO A 94 0.83 -4.27 -7.08
CA PRO A 94 0.89 -3.31 -8.16
C PRO A 94 -0.46 -3.15 -8.87
N GLU A 95 -0.67 -1.97 -9.42
CA GLU A 95 -1.95 -1.57 -9.99
C GLU A 95 -2.36 -2.40 -11.22
N THR A 96 -1.38 -2.88 -11.97
CA THR A 96 -1.56 -3.75 -13.14
C THR A 96 -2.17 -5.11 -12.81
N PHE A 97 -2.23 -5.48 -11.54
CA PHE A 97 -2.56 -6.85 -11.10
C PHE A 97 -3.77 -6.96 -10.16
N GLN A 98 -4.63 -5.95 -10.16
CA GLN A 98 -5.93 -6.16 -9.54
C GLN A 98 -6.84 -6.74 -10.63
N PRO A 99 -7.30 -7.99 -10.49
CA PRO A 99 -8.23 -8.57 -11.45
C PRO A 99 -9.43 -7.64 -11.57
N ASP A 100 -9.76 -7.23 -12.78
CA ASP A 100 -11.09 -6.70 -13.06
C ASP A 100 -12.03 -7.86 -12.73
N GLU A 101 -12.72 -7.80 -11.60
CA GLU A 101 -13.77 -8.75 -11.31
C GLU A 101 -14.78 -8.66 -12.44
N LEU A 102 -14.82 -9.71 -13.24
CA LEU A 102 -15.79 -9.94 -14.30
C LEU A 102 -17.17 -10.08 -13.66
N ASP A 103 -17.78 -8.98 -13.31
CA ASP A 103 -19.14 -8.96 -12.82
C ASP A 103 -20.09 -8.39 -13.88
N GLY A 104 -20.90 -9.32 -14.37
CA GLY A 104 -22.06 -9.01 -15.14
C GLY A 104 -23.10 -8.24 -14.33
N GLU A 105 -23.16 -6.94 -14.53
CA GLU A 105 -24.42 -6.21 -14.49
C GLU A 105 -24.55 -5.37 -15.77
N GLU A 106 -25.59 -5.71 -16.52
CA GLU A 106 -26.05 -5.06 -17.75
C GLU A 106 -26.26 -3.56 -17.50
N ASN A 107 -25.46 -2.70 -18.11
CA ASN A 107 -25.79 -1.47 -18.79
C ASN A 107 -24.60 -0.51 -18.86
N SER A 108 -23.73 -0.77 -19.79
CA SER A 108 -23.10 0.28 -20.62
C SER A 108 -22.45 -0.40 -21.81
N THR A 109 -23.19 -0.40 -22.90
CA THR A 109 -22.66 -0.59 -24.25
C THR A 109 -21.59 0.46 -24.50
N GLU A 110 -20.34 0.03 -24.46
CA GLU A 110 -19.30 0.32 -25.43
C GLU A 110 -17.94 -0.02 -24.85
N VAL A 111 -17.21 -0.79 -25.66
CA VAL A 111 -15.75 -0.95 -25.69
C VAL A 111 -15.14 -1.91 -24.67
N PHE A 112 -15.08 -3.15 -25.01
CA PHE A 112 -13.92 -3.98 -25.24
C PHE A 112 -14.38 -5.37 -25.73
N SER A 113 -15.03 -5.39 -26.89
CA SER A 113 -15.11 -6.61 -27.70
C SER A 113 -13.78 -6.77 -28.43
N GLY A 114 -12.85 -7.50 -27.85
CA GLY A 114 -11.56 -7.74 -28.48
C GLY A 114 -10.45 -8.25 -27.58
N ALA A 115 -10.73 -8.75 -26.36
CA ALA A 115 -9.78 -9.57 -25.65
C ALA A 115 -9.75 -10.96 -26.31
N SER A 116 -8.81 -11.19 -27.22
CA SER A 116 -8.45 -12.51 -27.71
C SER A 116 -7.76 -13.28 -26.58
N GLU A 117 -7.92 -14.61 -26.55
CA GLU A 117 -7.25 -15.52 -25.61
C GLU A 117 -5.73 -15.25 -25.49
N GLU A 118 -5.12 -14.69 -26.54
CA GLU A 118 -3.71 -14.27 -26.56
C GLU A 118 -3.36 -13.12 -25.59
N ASN A 119 -4.34 -12.31 -25.15
CA ASN A 119 -4.09 -11.20 -24.21
C ASN A 119 -4.11 -11.63 -22.74
N GLU A 120 -4.85 -12.67 -22.38
CA GLU A 120 -4.89 -13.20 -21.00
C GLU A 120 -3.57 -13.92 -20.65
N ASP A 121 -3.04 -14.73 -21.56
CA ASP A 121 -1.75 -15.41 -21.38
C ASP A 121 -0.59 -14.41 -21.24
N SER A 122 -0.64 -13.28 -21.96
CA SER A 122 0.35 -12.20 -21.84
C SER A 122 0.29 -11.52 -20.47
N PHE A 123 -0.90 -11.26 -19.94
CA PHE A 123 -1.10 -10.65 -18.64
C PHE A 123 -0.58 -11.51 -17.48
N PHE A 124 -0.92 -12.80 -17.46
CA PHE A 124 -0.44 -13.72 -16.42
C PHE A 124 1.08 -13.90 -16.49
N THR A 125 1.64 -13.90 -17.69
CA THR A 125 3.09 -14.01 -17.87
C THR A 125 3.80 -12.78 -17.29
N GLU A 126 3.34 -11.59 -17.62
CA GLU A 126 3.89 -10.31 -17.09
C GLU A 126 3.77 -10.23 -15.56
N PHE A 127 2.62 -10.67 -15.01
CA PHE A 127 2.44 -10.77 -13.56
C PHE A 127 3.49 -11.68 -12.92
N LEU A 128 3.64 -12.90 -13.43
CA LEU A 128 4.58 -13.87 -12.87
C LEU A 128 6.02 -13.40 -12.98
N GLU A 129 6.41 -12.74 -14.09
CA GLU A 129 7.74 -12.16 -14.26
C GLU A 129 8.04 -11.09 -13.21
N LEU A 130 7.05 -10.23 -12.89
CA LEU A 130 7.21 -9.18 -11.87
C LEU A 130 7.20 -9.70 -10.44
N PHE A 131 6.45 -10.79 -10.19
CA PHE A 131 6.25 -11.33 -8.83
C PHE A 131 7.03 -12.60 -8.53
N GLN A 132 7.78 -13.16 -9.48
CA GLN A 132 8.50 -14.43 -9.27
C GLN A 132 9.32 -14.46 -7.98
N GLU A 133 9.95 -13.33 -7.62
CA GLU A 133 10.72 -13.18 -6.38
C GLU A 133 9.84 -13.11 -5.12
N ASN A 134 8.54 -12.94 -5.29
CA ASN A 134 7.56 -12.81 -4.21
C ASN A 134 6.66 -14.05 -4.07
N ILE A 135 6.90 -15.09 -4.87
CA ILE A 135 6.11 -16.33 -4.83
C ILE A 135 6.91 -17.41 -4.10
N ASP A 136 6.28 -18.03 -3.08
CA ASP A 136 6.89 -19.12 -2.33
C ASP A 136 6.67 -20.49 -3.00
N CYS A 137 7.31 -21.54 -2.48
CA CYS A 137 7.20 -22.90 -3.02
C CYS A 137 5.79 -23.55 -2.87
N GLU A 138 4.86 -22.89 -2.19
CA GLU A 138 3.45 -23.29 -2.08
C GLU A 138 2.55 -22.52 -3.04
N GLY A 139 3.09 -21.57 -3.82
CA GLY A 139 2.36 -20.71 -4.75
C GLY A 139 1.67 -19.52 -4.07
N ASN A 140 2.02 -19.21 -2.82
CA ASN A 140 1.49 -18.02 -2.17
C ASN A 140 2.28 -16.77 -2.61
N ILE A 141 1.57 -15.65 -2.77
CA ILE A 141 2.15 -14.36 -3.17
C ILE A 141 2.45 -13.53 -1.93
N HIS A 142 3.71 -13.26 -1.68
CA HIS A 142 4.15 -12.43 -0.56
C HIS A 142 4.07 -10.94 -0.92
N THR A 143 3.38 -10.16 -0.08
CA THR A 143 3.26 -8.70 -0.21
C THR A 143 3.69 -8.01 1.07
N PHE A 144 4.09 -6.73 0.95
CA PHE A 144 4.64 -5.96 2.06
C PHE A 144 3.78 -4.73 2.31
N GLY A 145 3.00 -4.78 3.40
CA GLY A 145 2.08 -3.71 3.79
C GLY A 145 0.69 -3.82 3.19
N TRP A 146 -0.11 -2.82 3.48
CA TRP A 146 -1.54 -2.75 3.21
C TRP A 146 -1.90 -1.52 2.40
N THR A 147 -2.94 -1.65 1.59
CA THR A 147 -3.59 -0.51 0.95
C THR A 147 -5.05 -0.40 1.37
N LEU A 148 -5.54 0.82 1.43
CA LEU A 148 -6.96 1.08 1.63
C LEU A 148 -7.76 0.47 0.46
N ARG A 149 -8.83 -0.27 0.79
CA ARG A 149 -9.70 -0.88 -0.23
C ARG A 149 -10.32 0.17 -1.15
N ARG A 150 -10.56 -0.24 -2.37
CA ARG A 150 -11.23 0.54 -3.42
C ARG A 150 -12.49 -0.15 -3.89
N LYS A 151 -13.38 0.61 -4.46
CA LYS A 151 -14.55 0.10 -5.17
C LYS A 151 -14.12 -0.45 -6.53
N ARG A 152 -15.00 -1.17 -7.22
CA ARG A 152 -14.79 -1.67 -8.58
C ARG A 152 -14.37 -0.59 -9.58
N ASN A 153 -14.93 0.60 -9.47
CA ASN A 153 -14.57 1.76 -10.31
C ASN A 153 -13.29 2.49 -9.84
N TRP A 154 -12.47 1.86 -9.01
CA TRP A 154 -11.23 2.40 -8.46
C TRP A 154 -11.37 3.57 -7.47
N ASP A 155 -12.59 4.01 -7.19
CA ASP A 155 -12.83 4.99 -6.15
C ASP A 155 -12.47 4.43 -4.76
N CYS A 156 -12.00 5.31 -3.88
CA CYS A 156 -11.86 4.95 -2.45
C CYS A 156 -13.20 4.45 -1.88
N ILE A 157 -13.17 3.35 -1.09
CA ILE A 157 -14.39 2.77 -0.49
C ILE A 157 -15.16 3.78 0.37
N PHE A 158 -14.48 4.76 0.94
CA PHE A 158 -15.08 5.78 1.81
C PHE A 158 -15.58 7.01 1.05
N LEU A 159 -15.37 7.09 -0.25
CA LEU A 159 -15.91 8.19 -1.05
C LEU A 159 -17.42 8.02 -1.23
N GLU A 160 -18.22 8.99 -0.79
CA GLU A 160 -19.66 8.97 -0.99
C GLU A 160 -20.04 9.30 -2.42
N LYS A 161 -20.95 8.49 -2.98
CA LYS A 161 -21.51 8.72 -4.30
C LYS A 161 -22.41 9.98 -4.25
N GLY A 162 -22.13 10.97 -5.08
CA GLY A 162 -22.90 12.22 -5.18
C GLY A 162 -22.31 13.40 -4.40
N THR A 163 -22.01 13.26 -3.12
CA THR A 163 -21.43 14.35 -2.30
C THR A 163 -19.93 14.53 -2.50
N ARG A 164 -19.23 13.48 -2.97
CA ARG A 164 -17.77 13.39 -3.06
C ARG A 164 -17.07 13.56 -1.70
N ARG A 165 -17.77 13.34 -0.59
CA ARG A 165 -17.22 13.43 0.75
C ARG A 165 -16.69 12.08 1.22
N CYS A 166 -15.68 12.12 2.06
CA CYS A 166 -15.11 10.94 2.70
C CYS A 166 -15.92 10.58 3.96
N ARG A 167 -16.53 9.40 4.02
CA ARG A 167 -17.26 8.91 5.22
C ARG A 167 -16.35 8.68 6.43
N ALA A 168 -15.07 8.37 6.19
CA ALA A 168 -14.06 8.18 7.23
C ALA A 168 -13.22 9.46 7.48
N TYR A 169 -13.72 10.66 7.13
CA TYR A 169 -12.95 11.89 7.21
C TYR A 169 -12.27 12.16 8.56
N PRO A 170 -12.93 11.94 9.73
CA PRO A 170 -12.30 12.15 11.04
C PRO A 170 -11.10 11.21 11.30
N VAL A 171 -11.15 10.00 10.75
CA VAL A 171 -10.17 8.92 10.95
C VAL A 171 -9.38 8.59 9.69
N ARG A 172 -9.45 9.46 8.67
CA ARG A 172 -8.77 9.24 7.40
C ARG A 172 -7.28 8.93 7.58
N PRO A 173 -6.68 8.11 6.72
CA PRO A 173 -5.26 7.79 6.76
C PRO A 173 -4.35 9.02 6.79
N MET A 174 -3.16 8.86 7.35
CA MET A 174 -2.15 9.93 7.40
C MET A 174 -1.81 10.44 5.99
N LEU A 175 -1.69 9.54 5.02
CA LEU A 175 -1.49 9.90 3.62
C LEU A 175 -2.59 10.85 3.13
N CYS A 176 -3.86 10.55 3.41
CA CYS A 176 -4.99 11.41 3.03
C CYS A 176 -5.02 12.75 3.78
N ARG A 177 -4.43 12.82 4.99
CA ARG A 177 -4.33 14.07 5.79
C ARG A 177 -3.26 15.01 5.27
N THR A 178 -2.19 14.44 4.73
CA THR A 178 -1.01 15.19 4.27
C THR A 178 -0.99 15.42 2.77
N TYR A 179 -1.87 14.75 2.00
CA TYR A 179 -1.99 14.98 0.57
C TYR A 179 -2.27 16.47 0.27
N PRO A 180 -1.59 17.09 -0.70
CA PRO A 180 -0.73 16.49 -1.71
C PRO A 180 0.77 16.44 -1.36
N PHE A 181 1.15 16.67 -0.11
CA PHE A 181 2.55 16.71 0.29
C PHE A 181 3.07 15.34 0.73
N TYR A 182 4.34 15.08 0.41
CA TYR A 182 5.08 13.93 0.90
C TYR A 182 6.55 14.27 1.08
N LEU A 183 7.26 13.45 1.86
CA LEU A 183 8.70 13.54 2.02
C LEU A 183 9.37 12.38 1.27
N GLU A 184 10.42 12.68 0.54
CA GLU A 184 11.31 11.72 -0.10
C GLU A 184 12.75 12.16 0.14
N GLY A 185 13.57 11.29 0.73
CA GLY A 185 14.94 11.63 1.09
C GLY A 185 15.03 12.89 1.97
N LEU A 186 14.08 13.07 2.90
CA LEU A 186 13.96 14.22 3.82
C LEU A 186 13.62 15.56 3.12
N LYS A 187 13.20 15.55 1.88
CA LYS A 187 12.80 16.74 1.12
C LYS A 187 11.31 16.77 0.88
N LEU A 188 10.74 17.97 0.86
CA LEU A 188 9.33 18.19 0.57
C LEU A 188 9.06 18.06 -0.93
N HIS A 189 8.06 17.25 -1.26
CA HIS A 189 7.52 17.09 -2.61
C HIS A 189 6.00 17.25 -2.62
N THR A 190 5.42 17.39 -3.80
CA THR A 190 3.96 17.50 -3.99
C THR A 190 3.48 16.63 -5.13
N CYS A 191 2.31 16.01 -4.94
CA CYS A 191 1.53 15.43 -6.02
C CYS A 191 0.61 16.46 -6.65
N GLU A 192 0.02 16.14 -7.79
CA GLU A 192 -1.00 16.97 -8.43
C GLU A 192 -2.21 17.17 -7.53
N CYS A 193 -2.68 18.41 -7.40
CA CYS A 193 -3.88 18.77 -6.64
C CYS A 193 -4.37 20.14 -7.03
N GLU A 194 -5.68 20.31 -7.20
CA GLU A 194 -6.30 21.61 -7.49
C GLU A 194 -6.18 22.63 -6.36
N GLY A 195 -5.93 22.16 -5.14
CA GLY A 195 -5.73 23.01 -3.97
C GLY A 195 -4.35 23.61 -3.82
N LEU A 196 -3.37 23.24 -4.67
CA LEU A 196 -2.04 23.84 -4.67
C LEU A 196 -2.08 25.30 -5.08
N ARG A 197 -1.10 26.08 -4.62
CA ARG A 197 -0.97 27.53 -4.85
C ARG A 197 -2.09 28.36 -4.22
N CYS A 198 -2.97 27.77 -3.41
CA CYS A 198 -3.93 28.50 -2.62
C CYS A 198 -3.28 28.99 -1.31
N PRO A 199 -3.68 30.15 -0.77
CA PRO A 199 -3.18 30.63 0.51
C PRO A 199 -3.42 29.60 1.63
N ILE A 200 -2.42 29.44 2.51
CA ILE A 200 -2.51 28.62 3.71
C ILE A 200 -2.11 29.46 4.93
N SER A 201 -2.81 29.31 6.04
CA SER A 201 -2.47 30.01 7.28
C SER A 201 -1.16 29.47 7.89
N VAL A 202 -0.53 30.29 8.75
CA VAL A 202 0.65 29.86 9.51
C VAL A 202 0.32 28.63 10.38
N GLU A 203 -0.84 28.65 11.04
CA GLU A 203 -1.28 27.57 11.90
C GLU A 203 -1.55 26.27 11.13
N ASP A 204 -2.27 26.35 10.00
CA ASP A 204 -2.57 25.17 9.19
C ASP A 204 -1.31 24.58 8.55
N SER A 205 -0.36 25.44 8.14
CA SER A 205 0.92 24.95 7.59
C SER A 205 1.78 24.25 8.66
N ARG A 206 1.75 24.70 9.91
CA ARG A 206 2.41 24.00 11.03
C ARG A 206 1.78 22.65 11.29
N LYS A 207 0.46 22.60 11.43
CA LYS A 207 -0.27 21.33 11.60
C LYS A 207 0.00 20.36 10.46
N LEU A 208 0.08 20.84 9.23
CA LEU A 208 0.36 20.02 8.07
C LEU A 208 1.81 19.50 8.09
N ALA A 209 2.79 20.34 8.45
CA ALA A 209 4.18 19.94 8.59
C ALA A 209 4.38 18.89 9.70
N GLU A 210 3.74 19.08 10.87
CA GLU A 210 3.76 18.12 11.97
C GLU A 210 3.14 16.77 11.56
N ASN A 211 1.97 16.80 10.91
CA ASN A 211 1.33 15.57 10.39
C ASN A 211 2.19 14.87 9.33
N LEU A 212 2.87 15.63 8.49
CA LEU A 212 3.73 15.09 7.44
C LEU A 212 4.97 14.41 8.03
N LEU A 213 5.62 15.03 9.01
CA LEU A 213 6.74 14.43 9.74
C LEU A 213 6.30 13.19 10.53
N PHE A 214 5.17 13.28 11.22
CA PHE A 214 4.62 12.15 11.96
C PHE A 214 4.32 10.97 11.02
N ARG A 215 3.69 11.22 9.88
CA ARG A 215 3.44 10.21 8.84
C ARG A 215 4.74 9.56 8.39
N TYR A 216 5.70 10.37 7.95
CA TYR A 216 6.97 9.90 7.40
C TYR A 216 7.71 9.01 8.38
N ILE A 217 7.83 9.43 9.63
CA ILE A 217 8.47 8.66 10.69
C ILE A 217 7.69 7.37 10.97
N SER A 218 6.36 7.44 11.09
CA SER A 218 5.52 6.27 11.38
C SER A 218 5.57 5.21 10.28
N GLU A 219 5.57 5.63 9.01
CA GLU A 219 5.71 4.72 7.86
C GLU A 219 7.09 4.05 7.84
N LEU A 220 8.17 4.78 8.14
CA LEU A 220 9.52 4.22 8.25
C LEU A 220 9.67 3.27 9.45
N GLU A 221 9.08 3.61 10.60
CA GLU A 221 9.10 2.76 11.80
C GLU A 221 8.31 1.46 11.58
N ASP A 222 7.17 1.52 10.90
CA ASP A 222 6.38 0.35 10.52
C ASP A 222 7.17 -0.56 9.57
N MET A 223 7.79 0.02 8.56
CA MET A 223 8.66 -0.70 7.62
C MET A 223 9.86 -1.34 8.33
N LEU A 224 10.52 -0.62 9.23
CA LEU A 224 11.63 -1.14 10.03
C LEU A 224 11.18 -2.35 10.86
N ALA A 225 10.09 -2.21 11.61
CA ALA A 225 9.54 -3.28 12.44
C ALA A 225 9.12 -4.52 11.62
N MET A 226 8.60 -4.32 10.42
CA MET A 226 8.30 -5.39 9.47
C MET A 226 9.57 -6.13 9.05
N TYR A 227 10.62 -5.41 8.59
CA TYR A 227 11.88 -6.05 8.16
C TYR A 227 12.65 -6.70 9.31
N GLU A 228 12.51 -6.21 10.54
CA GLU A 228 13.06 -6.88 11.72
C GLU A 228 12.40 -8.24 11.99
N LYS A 229 11.14 -8.41 11.63
CA LYS A 229 10.40 -9.67 11.80
C LYS A 229 10.45 -10.56 10.57
N TYR A 230 10.67 -9.97 9.40
CA TYR A 230 10.66 -10.71 8.14
C TYR A 230 11.69 -11.82 8.11
N VAL A 231 11.24 -13.00 7.73
CA VAL A 231 12.05 -14.17 7.42
C VAL A 231 11.82 -14.53 5.97
N ASP A 232 12.90 -14.71 5.23
CA ASP A 232 12.82 -15.09 3.82
C ASP A 232 12.20 -16.48 3.63
N PHE A 233 11.60 -16.71 2.49
CA PHE A 233 10.87 -17.93 2.15
C PHE A 233 11.54 -18.67 1.00
N MET A 234 11.25 -19.97 0.90
CA MET A 234 11.74 -20.81 -0.22
C MET A 234 10.95 -20.51 -1.48
N ARG A 235 11.68 -20.42 -2.59
CA ARG A 235 11.16 -20.22 -3.95
C ARG A 235 11.59 -21.39 -4.81
N ASP A 236 10.70 -21.88 -5.66
CA ASP A 236 11.01 -22.89 -6.66
C ASP A 236 10.06 -22.79 -7.87
N GLU A 237 10.39 -23.50 -8.94
CA GLU A 237 9.58 -23.53 -10.18
C GLU A 237 8.17 -24.06 -9.93
N LYS A 238 8.03 -25.03 -9.01
CA LYS A 238 6.73 -25.59 -8.65
C LYS A 238 5.81 -24.56 -8.02
N GLY A 239 6.33 -23.68 -7.16
CA GLY A 239 5.57 -22.59 -6.58
C GLY A 239 5.05 -21.62 -7.65
N LEU A 240 5.87 -21.31 -8.66
CA LEU A 240 5.43 -20.48 -9.79
C LEU A 240 4.29 -21.13 -10.59
N GLU A 241 4.38 -22.43 -10.85
CA GLU A 241 3.31 -23.18 -11.52
C GLU A 241 2.01 -23.15 -10.71
N LEU A 242 2.10 -23.38 -9.38
CA LEU A 242 0.94 -23.34 -8.49
C LEU A 242 0.30 -21.95 -8.41
N ALA A 243 1.11 -20.89 -8.39
CA ALA A 243 0.61 -19.51 -8.43
C ALA A 243 -0.12 -19.22 -9.75
N LYS A 244 0.45 -19.66 -10.87
CA LYS A 244 -0.18 -19.54 -12.20
C LYS A 244 -1.55 -20.22 -12.24
N GLU A 245 -1.61 -21.50 -11.81
CA GLU A 245 -2.88 -22.23 -11.74
C GLU A 245 -3.93 -21.53 -10.85
N SER A 246 -3.49 -20.92 -9.74
CA SER A 246 -4.37 -20.22 -8.81
C SER A 246 -4.92 -18.93 -9.43
N LEU A 247 -4.08 -18.17 -10.13
CA LEU A 247 -4.47 -16.99 -10.88
C LEU A 247 -5.48 -17.29 -11.98
N GLU A 248 -5.23 -18.35 -12.78
CA GLU A 248 -6.16 -18.82 -13.83
C GLU A 248 -7.53 -19.24 -13.27
N LYS A 249 -7.58 -19.72 -12.02
CA LYS A 249 -8.82 -20.07 -11.31
C LYS A 249 -9.48 -18.88 -10.63
N GLY A 250 -8.88 -17.69 -10.71
CA GLY A 250 -9.37 -16.49 -10.03
C GLY A 250 -9.27 -16.56 -8.50
N THR A 251 -8.33 -17.36 -7.97
CA THR A 251 -8.11 -17.51 -6.54
C THR A 251 -6.64 -17.33 -6.23
N CYS A 252 -6.29 -16.29 -5.47
CA CYS A 252 -4.91 -16.04 -5.05
C CYS A 252 -4.78 -16.15 -3.53
N THR A 253 -3.68 -16.71 -3.08
CA THR A 253 -3.32 -16.67 -1.68
C THR A 253 -2.22 -15.64 -1.46
N TYR A 254 -2.52 -14.59 -0.69
CA TYR A 254 -1.55 -13.57 -0.31
C TYR A 254 -1.02 -13.80 1.09
N ILE A 255 0.27 -13.64 1.26
CA ILE A 255 0.96 -13.59 2.55
C ILE A 255 1.39 -12.14 2.77
N VAL A 256 0.62 -11.40 3.55
CA VAL A 256 0.89 -9.98 3.82
C VAL A 256 1.80 -9.87 5.04
N HIS A 257 2.99 -9.28 4.83
CA HIS A 257 3.93 -8.94 5.89
C HIS A 257 3.68 -7.50 6.33
N ASP A 258 3.55 -7.28 7.64
CA ASP A 258 3.45 -5.96 8.25
C ASP A 258 4.22 -5.90 9.59
N SER A 259 4.21 -4.74 10.24
CA SER A 259 4.89 -4.54 11.52
C SER A 259 4.33 -5.43 12.66
N THR A 260 3.14 -5.99 12.52
CA THR A 260 2.52 -6.90 13.51
C THR A 260 2.87 -8.36 13.26
N GLY A 261 3.27 -8.72 12.02
CA GLY A 261 3.64 -10.07 11.62
C GLY A 261 3.15 -10.44 10.24
N ILE A 262 2.52 -11.61 10.12
CA ILE A 262 2.08 -12.20 8.86
C ILE A 262 0.57 -12.42 8.89
N THR A 263 -0.12 -12.04 7.82
CA THR A 263 -1.54 -12.33 7.62
C THR A 263 -1.72 -13.08 6.30
N LYS A 264 -2.35 -14.25 6.33
CA LYS A 264 -2.72 -15.02 5.13
C LYS A 264 -4.13 -14.62 4.68
N ILE A 265 -4.29 -14.31 3.40
CA ILE A 265 -5.54 -13.91 2.75
C ILE A 265 -5.76 -14.77 1.52
N ILE A 266 -7.01 -15.17 1.29
CA ILE A 266 -7.44 -15.84 0.05
C ILE A 266 -8.42 -14.88 -0.63
N GLU A 267 -8.11 -14.48 -1.85
CA GLU A 267 -8.94 -13.60 -2.71
C GLU A 267 -9.21 -14.24 -4.05
#